data_5af009619f23fc18dad5937600a31876
#
_entry.id   5af009619f23fc18dad5937600a31876
#
_cell.length_a   1.000
_cell.length_b   1.000
_cell.length_c   1.000
_cell.angle_alpha   90.00
_cell.angle_beta   90.00
_cell.angle_gamma   90.00
#
_symmetry.space_group_name_H-M   'P 1'
#
loop_
_entity.id
_entity.type
_entity.pdbx_description
1 polymer ?
#
loop_
_entity_poly.entity_id
_entity_poly.type
_entity_poly.pdbx_seq_one_letter_code
_entity_poly.pdbx_strand_id
1 'polypeptide(L)'
;MAGLVIVWVMIWFISKKELNSGIGKVSKVLIPLLFVIMAAIVIFSLTLPGHNLGIETLLTPDWSVLFDVNIWLAAFSQIIFSLSLGMAIALTYASYLPEDSKLINNVLIVVSSNSGFEIFTAFGVFSILGFMSVTSGVPIESLIRQGTGLVFIVFPTIFNTMGIAGKILGPLFFLAILFAGITSALGFLEPLLNSVCDKFGFTRKKSASILCGVGFVISMFFTCGISSYLVEIVDGFLNQFGILFLIALQCIIFGWILGIDDLIEVVNKDSVMHVGKLWVTIIKYILPGVIFIVWTFGIIDLIKTGGFLELAVDVVITLSILIASVMLTKFEDYK
;
A
#
# COMPACT_ATOMS: atom_id res chain seq x y z
N MET A 1 11.24 -18.31 -10.37
CA MET A 1 12.24 -18.57 -9.32
C MET A 1 13.47 -17.66 -9.43
N ALA A 2 14.20 -17.56 -10.56
CA ALA A 2 15.40 -16.71 -10.65
C ALA A 2 15.12 -15.23 -10.31
N GLY A 3 14.05 -14.65 -10.84
CA GLY A 3 13.66 -13.27 -10.53
C GLY A 3 13.35 -13.04 -9.03
N LEU A 4 12.70 -14.01 -8.37
CA LEU A 4 12.42 -13.95 -6.94
C LEU A 4 13.72 -13.89 -6.12
N VAL A 5 14.69 -14.75 -6.45
CA VAL A 5 16.02 -14.75 -5.81
C VAL A 5 16.70 -13.40 -5.98
N ILE A 6 16.71 -12.86 -7.21
CA ILE A 6 17.35 -11.57 -7.52
C ILE A 6 16.72 -10.45 -6.65
N VAL A 7 15.40 -10.37 -6.62
CA VAL A 7 14.69 -9.34 -5.84
C VAL A 7 15.00 -9.45 -4.35
N TRP A 8 14.93 -10.64 -3.76
CA TRP A 8 15.22 -10.83 -2.33
C TRP A 8 16.69 -10.57 -1.98
N VAL A 9 17.62 -10.94 -2.86
CA VAL A 9 19.05 -10.60 -2.69
C VAL A 9 19.26 -9.09 -2.74
N MET A 10 18.60 -8.37 -3.65
CA MET A 10 18.65 -6.92 -3.71
C MET A 10 18.09 -6.28 -2.42
N ILE A 11 16.90 -6.71 -1.98
CA ILE A 11 16.29 -6.23 -0.74
C ILE A 11 17.22 -6.48 0.44
N TRP A 12 17.77 -7.69 0.60
CA TRP A 12 18.72 -8.00 1.66
C TRP A 12 19.96 -7.11 1.62
N PHE A 13 20.53 -6.91 0.41
CA PHE A 13 21.75 -6.10 0.27
C PHE A 13 21.55 -4.64 0.65
N ILE A 14 20.36 -4.11 0.42
CA ILE A 14 19.98 -2.73 0.79
C ILE A 14 19.65 -2.66 2.28
N SER A 15 18.81 -3.57 2.80
CA SER A 15 18.28 -3.52 4.17
C SER A 15 19.32 -3.79 5.27
N LYS A 16 20.40 -4.53 4.96
CA LYS A 16 21.51 -4.75 5.91
C LYS A 16 22.31 -3.49 6.24
N LYS A 17 22.18 -2.42 5.43
CA LYS A 17 22.82 -1.13 5.64
C LYS A 17 21.94 -0.25 6.56
N GLU A 18 22.54 0.79 7.13
CA GLU A 18 21.80 1.79 7.87
C GLU A 18 20.75 2.49 6.98
N LEU A 19 19.67 3.01 7.59
CA LEU A 19 18.54 3.60 6.88
C LEU A 19 18.98 4.63 5.82
N ASN A 20 19.79 5.60 6.20
CA ASN A 20 20.22 6.67 5.30
C ASN A 20 21.15 6.20 4.16
N SER A 21 22.03 5.24 4.44
CA SER A 21 22.97 4.69 3.45
C SER A 21 22.40 3.55 2.59
N GLY A 22 21.33 2.92 3.07
CA GLY A 22 20.59 1.84 2.40
C GLY A 22 19.35 2.36 1.69
N ILE A 23 18.21 2.25 2.38
CA ILE A 23 16.88 2.57 1.86
C ILE A 23 16.79 4.02 1.41
N GLY A 24 17.26 4.96 2.23
CA GLY A 24 17.19 6.39 1.91
C GLY A 24 17.94 6.75 0.62
N LYS A 25 19.15 6.18 0.41
CA LYS A 25 19.93 6.43 -0.81
C LYS A 25 19.23 5.84 -2.05
N VAL A 26 18.69 4.64 -1.95
CA VAL A 26 18.00 3.96 -3.05
C VAL A 26 16.72 4.70 -3.41
N SER A 27 15.92 5.08 -2.42
CA SER A 27 14.66 5.82 -2.64
C SER A 27 14.88 7.18 -3.27
N LYS A 28 15.96 7.90 -2.91
CA LYS A 28 16.33 9.19 -3.53
C LYS A 28 16.58 9.09 -5.04
N VAL A 29 16.91 7.91 -5.55
CA VAL A 29 17.15 7.68 -6.99
C VAL A 29 15.91 7.06 -7.64
N LEU A 30 15.34 6.01 -7.03
CA LEU A 30 14.25 5.25 -7.65
C LEU A 30 12.93 6.02 -7.70
N ILE A 31 12.61 6.82 -6.67
CA ILE A 31 11.35 7.57 -6.64
C ILE A 31 11.30 8.66 -7.73
N PRO A 32 12.28 9.55 -7.88
CA PRO A 32 12.28 10.50 -9.00
C PRO A 32 12.28 9.82 -10.37
N LEU A 33 13.01 8.71 -10.51
CA LEU A 33 13.03 7.96 -11.76
C LEU A 33 11.66 7.36 -12.09
N LEU A 34 10.96 6.82 -11.07
CA LEU A 34 9.58 6.36 -11.17
C LEU A 34 8.65 7.48 -11.67
N PHE A 35 8.76 8.66 -11.06
CA PHE A 35 7.97 9.83 -11.49
C PHE A 35 8.21 10.19 -12.97
N VAL A 36 9.47 10.22 -13.40
CA VAL A 36 9.84 10.54 -14.80
C VAL A 36 9.27 9.49 -15.76
N ILE A 37 9.40 8.21 -15.43
CA ILE A 37 8.86 7.13 -16.27
C ILE A 37 7.35 7.21 -16.35
N MET A 38 6.67 7.37 -15.21
CA MET A 38 5.21 7.49 -15.17
C MET A 38 4.72 8.75 -15.90
N ALA A 39 5.42 9.87 -15.76
CA ALA A 39 5.10 11.08 -16.52
C ALA A 39 5.19 10.86 -18.04
N ALA A 40 6.23 10.17 -18.50
CA ALA A 40 6.36 9.84 -19.92
C ALA A 40 5.21 8.94 -20.41
N ILE A 41 4.81 7.94 -19.60
CA ILE A 41 3.70 7.03 -19.92
C ILE A 41 2.38 7.81 -19.97
N VAL A 42 2.09 8.65 -18.95
CA VAL A 42 0.86 9.44 -18.87
C VAL A 42 0.77 10.43 -20.04
N ILE A 43 1.81 11.22 -20.28
CA ILE A 43 1.84 12.19 -21.40
C ILE A 43 1.61 11.49 -22.73
N PHE A 44 2.26 10.35 -22.95
CA PHE A 44 2.06 9.59 -24.16
C PHE A 44 0.64 9.03 -24.27
N SER A 45 0.09 8.48 -23.19
CA SER A 45 -1.26 7.89 -23.17
C SER A 45 -2.35 8.91 -23.54
N LEU A 46 -2.16 10.17 -23.16
CA LEU A 46 -3.05 11.28 -23.52
C LEU A 46 -3.03 11.63 -25.03
N THR A 47 -2.06 11.13 -25.78
CA THR A 47 -2.01 11.32 -27.25
C THR A 47 -2.68 10.18 -28.02
N LEU A 48 -3.09 9.11 -27.36
CA LEU A 48 -3.69 7.95 -28.00
C LEU A 48 -5.13 8.22 -28.46
N PRO A 49 -5.56 7.64 -29.60
CA PRO A 49 -6.95 7.74 -30.04
C PRO A 49 -7.89 7.09 -29.01
N GLY A 50 -8.96 7.76 -28.64
CA GLY A 50 -9.91 7.24 -27.64
C GLY A 50 -9.55 7.52 -26.17
N HIS A 51 -8.45 8.24 -25.89
CA HIS A 51 -8.09 8.65 -24.52
C HIS A 51 -9.23 9.43 -23.83
N ASN A 52 -9.98 10.25 -24.59
CA ASN A 52 -11.10 11.05 -24.06
C ASN A 52 -12.17 10.18 -23.40
N LEU A 53 -12.49 9.02 -23.99
CA LEU A 53 -13.45 8.07 -23.39
C LEU A 53 -12.99 7.62 -21.99
N GLY A 54 -11.71 7.33 -21.83
CA GLY A 54 -11.16 6.95 -20.54
C GLY A 54 -11.20 8.09 -19.53
N ILE A 55 -10.84 9.31 -19.94
CA ILE A 55 -10.89 10.50 -19.08
C ILE A 55 -12.33 10.80 -18.66
N GLU A 56 -13.28 10.73 -19.59
CA GLU A 56 -14.69 10.93 -19.31
C GLU A 56 -15.20 9.89 -18.28
N THR A 57 -14.85 8.61 -18.46
CA THR A 57 -15.19 7.55 -17.50
C THR A 57 -14.60 7.82 -16.11
N LEU A 58 -13.36 8.32 -16.04
CA LEU A 58 -12.70 8.64 -14.76
C LEU A 58 -13.37 9.82 -14.04
N LEU A 59 -13.79 10.85 -14.79
CA LEU A 59 -14.26 12.13 -14.23
C LEU A 59 -15.78 12.22 -14.11
N THR A 60 -16.54 11.32 -14.74
CA THR A 60 -18.00 11.33 -14.66
C THR A 60 -18.46 10.71 -13.35
N PRO A 61 -19.05 11.50 -12.43
CA PRO A 61 -19.47 10.98 -11.14
C PRO A 61 -20.77 10.18 -11.27
N ASP A 62 -20.80 9.01 -10.65
CA ASP A 62 -22.04 8.26 -10.41
C ASP A 62 -22.54 8.49 -8.98
N TRP A 63 -23.50 9.38 -8.82
CA TRP A 63 -24.07 9.71 -7.52
C TRP A 63 -24.99 8.62 -6.94
N SER A 64 -25.41 7.66 -7.75
CA SER A 64 -26.31 6.56 -7.31
C SER A 64 -25.65 5.63 -6.31
N VAL A 65 -24.32 5.50 -6.36
CA VAL A 65 -23.54 4.58 -5.53
C VAL A 65 -23.16 5.16 -4.15
N LEU A 66 -23.50 6.41 -3.84
CA LEU A 66 -23.13 7.03 -2.55
C LEU A 66 -23.70 6.32 -1.32
N PHE A 67 -24.81 5.59 -1.47
CA PHE A 67 -25.44 4.81 -0.40
C PHE A 67 -25.00 3.34 -0.38
N ASP A 68 -24.14 2.92 -1.30
CA ASP A 68 -23.56 1.59 -1.28
C ASP A 68 -22.37 1.53 -0.32
N VAL A 69 -22.50 0.72 0.72
CA VAL A 69 -21.46 0.54 1.75
C VAL A 69 -20.15 -0.01 1.16
N ASN A 70 -20.23 -0.83 0.10
CA ASN A 70 -19.04 -1.41 -0.53
C ASN A 70 -18.17 -0.36 -1.20
N ILE A 71 -18.74 0.71 -1.72
CA ILE A 71 -17.98 1.85 -2.27
C ILE A 71 -17.16 2.55 -1.17
N TRP A 72 -17.78 2.75 -0.01
CA TRP A 72 -17.07 3.33 1.13
C TRP A 72 -15.99 2.40 1.68
N LEU A 73 -16.27 1.10 1.75
CA LEU A 73 -15.28 0.09 2.13
C LEU A 73 -14.07 0.15 1.20
N ALA A 74 -14.28 0.14 -0.11
CA ALA A 74 -13.23 0.24 -1.10
C ALA A 74 -12.44 1.56 -0.98
N ALA A 75 -13.12 2.70 -0.82
CA ALA A 75 -12.50 4.02 -0.69
C ALA A 75 -11.64 4.12 0.58
N PHE A 76 -12.15 3.68 1.73
CA PHE A 76 -11.38 3.66 2.98
C PHE A 76 -10.17 2.72 2.88
N SER A 77 -10.36 1.51 2.35
CA SER A 77 -9.29 0.54 2.16
C SER A 77 -8.19 1.11 1.25
N GLN A 78 -8.56 1.78 0.16
CA GLN A 78 -7.60 2.42 -0.75
C GLN A 78 -6.77 3.50 -0.04
N ILE A 79 -7.40 4.42 0.69
CA ILE A 79 -6.69 5.49 1.42
C ILE A 79 -5.75 4.90 2.47
N ILE A 80 -6.23 3.93 3.23
CA ILE A 80 -5.49 3.29 4.31
C ILE A 80 -4.25 2.56 3.77
N PHE A 81 -4.43 1.79 2.70
CA PHE A 81 -3.35 1.06 2.06
C PHE A 81 -2.35 2.00 1.39
N SER A 82 -2.83 2.97 0.63
CA SER A 82 -2.01 3.94 -0.09
C SER A 82 -1.11 4.77 0.84
N LEU A 83 -1.64 5.20 1.97
CA LEU A 83 -0.88 5.93 2.99
C LEU A 83 -0.15 5.02 3.99
N SER A 84 -0.19 3.71 3.80
CA SER A 84 0.47 2.71 4.66
C SER A 84 0.07 2.83 6.15
N LEU A 85 -1.19 3.16 6.41
CA LEU A 85 -1.71 3.30 7.77
C LEU A 85 -1.91 1.91 8.41
N GLY A 86 -1.76 1.82 9.71
CA GLY A 86 -1.92 0.56 10.45
C GLY A 86 -0.78 -0.45 10.32
N MET A 87 0.24 -0.18 9.49
CA MET A 87 1.33 -1.10 9.15
C MET A 87 2.64 -0.81 9.90
N ALA A 88 2.61 0.03 10.93
CA ALA A 88 3.76 0.51 11.70
C ALA A 88 4.83 1.28 10.89
N ILE A 89 4.65 1.45 9.57
CA ILE A 89 5.61 2.13 8.70
C ILE A 89 5.80 3.59 9.14
N ALA A 90 4.71 4.35 9.27
CA ALA A 90 4.75 5.74 9.68
C ALA A 90 5.38 5.92 11.08
N LEU A 91 5.06 5.03 12.04
CA LEU A 91 5.63 5.04 13.38
C LEU A 91 7.15 4.81 13.34
N THR A 92 7.59 3.83 12.57
CA THR A 92 9.01 3.51 12.42
C THR A 92 9.79 4.65 11.77
N TYR A 93 9.27 5.22 10.69
CA TYR A 93 9.95 6.35 10.05
C TYR A 93 9.91 7.61 10.90
N ALA A 94 8.83 7.83 11.66
CA ALA A 94 8.76 8.95 12.60
C ALA A 94 9.78 8.85 13.72
N SER A 95 10.12 7.63 14.18
CA SER A 95 11.14 7.43 15.21
C SER A 95 12.58 7.81 14.78
N TYR A 96 12.79 7.96 13.48
CA TYR A 96 14.08 8.43 12.92
C TYR A 96 14.12 9.93 12.65
N LEU A 97 13.01 10.65 12.84
CA LEU A 97 12.97 12.08 12.61
C LEU A 97 13.70 12.83 13.73
N PRO A 98 14.42 13.90 13.41
CA PRO A 98 14.94 14.82 14.40
C PRO A 98 13.84 15.43 15.27
N GLU A 99 14.17 15.80 16.52
CA GLU A 99 13.21 16.36 17.49
C GLU A 99 12.58 17.70 17.04
N ASP A 100 13.26 18.45 16.18
CA ASP A 100 12.80 19.71 15.59
C ASP A 100 11.97 19.53 14.30
N SER A 101 11.59 18.30 13.96
CA SER A 101 10.83 18.00 12.76
C SER A 101 9.40 18.53 12.81
N LYS A 102 9.01 19.24 11.76
CA LYS A 102 7.65 19.78 11.57
C LYS A 102 6.68 18.68 11.15
N LEU A 103 6.14 17.93 12.12
CA LEU A 103 5.38 16.71 11.86
C LEU A 103 4.20 16.92 10.91
N ILE A 104 3.34 17.91 11.17
CA ILE A 104 2.16 18.17 10.32
C ILE A 104 2.56 18.53 8.89
N ASN A 105 3.59 19.35 8.72
CA ASN A 105 4.05 19.73 7.39
C ASN A 105 4.56 18.51 6.62
N ASN A 106 5.31 17.63 7.28
CA ASN A 106 5.81 16.40 6.67
C ASN A 106 4.64 15.48 6.25
N VAL A 107 3.65 15.30 7.12
CA VAL A 107 2.45 14.52 6.82
C VAL A 107 1.69 15.10 5.64
N LEU A 108 1.47 16.42 5.61
CA LEU A 108 0.76 17.08 4.50
C LEU A 108 1.50 16.93 3.17
N ILE A 109 2.83 17.05 3.17
CA ILE A 109 3.65 16.85 1.96
C ILE A 109 3.51 15.39 1.47
N VAL A 110 3.61 14.42 2.37
CA VAL A 110 3.48 13.00 2.03
C VAL A 110 2.10 12.71 1.46
N VAL A 111 1.03 13.10 2.16
CA VAL A 111 -0.36 12.84 1.73
C VAL A 111 -0.66 13.51 0.41
N SER A 112 -0.31 14.81 0.26
CA SER A 112 -0.57 15.54 -0.98
C SER A 112 0.22 15.01 -2.17
N SER A 113 1.48 14.63 -1.95
CA SER A 113 2.32 14.05 -3.00
C SER A 113 1.81 12.68 -3.44
N ASN A 114 1.40 11.83 -2.47
CA ASN A 114 0.85 10.52 -2.75
C ASN A 114 -0.45 10.63 -3.55
N SER A 115 -1.44 11.38 -3.05
CA SER A 115 -2.74 11.54 -3.72
C SER A 115 -2.60 12.23 -5.08
N GLY A 116 -1.71 13.23 -5.18
CA GLY A 116 -1.41 13.88 -6.46
C GLY A 116 -0.82 12.91 -7.48
N PHE A 117 0.07 12.03 -7.06
CA PHE A 117 0.66 11.00 -7.94
C PHE A 117 -0.37 9.94 -8.36
N GLU A 118 -1.26 9.52 -7.45
CA GLU A 118 -2.34 8.59 -7.77
C GLU A 118 -3.29 9.16 -8.82
N ILE A 119 -3.77 10.39 -8.62
CA ILE A 119 -4.65 11.07 -9.57
C ILE A 119 -3.95 11.25 -10.92
N PHE A 120 -2.69 11.70 -10.91
CA PHE A 120 -1.89 11.85 -12.13
C PHE A 120 -1.76 10.53 -12.89
N THR A 121 -1.45 9.43 -12.19
CA THR A 121 -1.34 8.10 -12.78
C THR A 121 -2.67 7.58 -13.31
N ALA A 122 -3.78 7.87 -12.61
CA ALA A 122 -5.12 7.49 -13.04
C ALA A 122 -5.47 8.05 -14.42
N PHE A 123 -5.10 9.31 -14.73
CA PHE A 123 -5.28 9.85 -16.07
C PHE A 123 -4.59 9.01 -17.15
N GLY A 124 -3.37 8.52 -16.86
CA GLY A 124 -2.65 7.64 -17.76
C GLY A 124 -3.33 6.29 -17.97
N VAL A 125 -3.68 5.64 -16.87
CA VAL A 125 -4.33 4.31 -16.89
C VAL A 125 -5.66 4.36 -17.62
N PHE A 126 -6.54 5.30 -17.29
CA PHE A 126 -7.84 5.43 -17.95
C PHE A 126 -7.73 5.84 -19.42
N SER A 127 -6.75 6.69 -19.78
CA SER A 127 -6.47 6.99 -21.20
C SER A 127 -6.09 5.76 -22.00
N ILE A 128 -5.28 4.87 -21.43
CA ILE A 128 -4.90 3.59 -22.04
C ILE A 128 -6.12 2.66 -22.15
N LEU A 129 -6.97 2.59 -21.12
CA LEU A 129 -8.20 1.79 -21.17
C LEU A 129 -9.17 2.33 -22.22
N GLY A 130 -9.31 3.65 -22.35
CA GLY A 130 -10.10 4.29 -23.39
C GLY A 130 -9.60 3.94 -24.81
N PHE A 131 -8.29 4.01 -25.03
CA PHE A 131 -7.65 3.55 -26.26
C PHE A 131 -7.97 2.09 -26.55
N MET A 132 -7.87 1.20 -25.57
CA MET A 132 -8.16 -0.22 -25.74
C MET A 132 -9.64 -0.42 -26.08
N SER A 133 -10.57 0.26 -25.41
CA SER A 133 -11.99 0.19 -25.68
C SER A 133 -12.32 0.54 -27.13
N VAL A 134 -11.79 1.66 -27.62
CA VAL A 134 -12.00 2.10 -29.00
C VAL A 134 -11.36 1.15 -30.01
N THR A 135 -10.18 0.64 -29.72
CA THR A 135 -9.43 -0.22 -30.64
C THR A 135 -10.01 -1.64 -30.71
N SER A 136 -10.48 -2.20 -29.60
CA SER A 136 -11.03 -3.56 -29.53
C SER A 136 -12.54 -3.63 -29.73
N GLY A 137 -13.25 -2.49 -29.66
CA GLY A 137 -14.71 -2.43 -29.70
C GLY A 137 -15.37 -3.00 -28.43
N VAL A 138 -14.64 -3.15 -27.33
CA VAL A 138 -15.13 -3.68 -26.06
C VAL A 138 -15.44 -2.54 -25.10
N PRO A 139 -16.60 -2.54 -24.41
CA PRO A 139 -16.93 -1.49 -23.43
C PRO A 139 -15.86 -1.34 -22.35
N ILE A 140 -15.55 -0.09 -21.98
CA ILE A 140 -14.47 0.22 -21.05
C ILE A 140 -14.67 -0.42 -19.67
N GLU A 141 -15.91 -0.56 -19.22
CA GLU A 141 -16.29 -1.16 -17.94
C GLU A 141 -15.88 -2.63 -17.86
N SER A 142 -15.91 -3.35 -18.99
CA SER A 142 -15.48 -4.75 -19.05
C SER A 142 -13.95 -4.92 -19.11
N LEU A 143 -13.22 -3.85 -19.39
CA LEU A 143 -11.77 -3.83 -19.44
C LEU A 143 -11.16 -3.46 -18.07
N ILE A 144 -11.93 -2.83 -17.19
CA ILE A 144 -11.48 -2.47 -15.85
C ILE A 144 -11.22 -3.75 -15.06
N ARG A 145 -9.96 -3.97 -14.74
CA ARG A 145 -9.48 -5.07 -13.89
C ARG A 145 -8.71 -4.50 -12.72
N GLN A 146 -8.63 -5.25 -11.64
CA GLN A 146 -7.87 -4.87 -10.45
C GLN A 146 -6.62 -5.74 -10.31
N GLY A 147 -5.65 -5.25 -9.52
CA GLY A 147 -4.49 -6.00 -9.09
C GLY A 147 -3.64 -6.57 -10.25
N THR A 148 -3.25 -7.82 -10.09
CA THR A 148 -2.36 -8.53 -11.03
C THR A 148 -2.93 -8.66 -12.44
N GLY A 149 -4.27 -8.76 -12.57
CA GLY A 149 -4.93 -8.85 -13.87
C GLY A 149 -4.74 -7.59 -14.72
N LEU A 150 -4.84 -6.41 -14.12
CA LEU A 150 -4.57 -5.14 -14.81
C LEU A 150 -3.12 -5.07 -15.28
N VAL A 151 -2.18 -5.33 -14.38
CA VAL A 151 -0.74 -5.14 -14.62
C VAL A 151 -0.15 -6.17 -15.59
N PHE A 152 -0.53 -7.44 -15.47
CA PHE A 152 0.15 -8.52 -16.20
C PHE A 152 -0.67 -9.11 -17.35
N ILE A 153 -1.93 -8.73 -17.50
CA ILE A 153 -2.76 -9.18 -18.63
C ILE A 153 -3.18 -8.00 -19.48
N VAL A 154 -3.84 -6.99 -18.89
CA VAL A 154 -4.40 -5.87 -19.65
C VAL A 154 -3.30 -5.01 -20.26
N PHE A 155 -2.36 -4.51 -19.47
CA PHE A 155 -1.30 -3.64 -19.98
C PHE A 155 -0.40 -4.29 -21.03
N PRO A 156 0.09 -5.53 -20.88
CA PRO A 156 0.86 -6.19 -21.94
C PRO A 156 0.08 -6.35 -23.24
N THR A 157 -1.22 -6.67 -23.15
CA THR A 157 -2.08 -6.77 -24.33
C THR A 157 -2.16 -5.44 -25.06
N ILE A 158 -2.33 -4.33 -24.31
CA ILE A 158 -2.37 -2.98 -24.87
C ILE A 158 -1.03 -2.61 -25.52
N PHE A 159 0.11 -2.82 -24.85
CA PHE A 159 1.41 -2.52 -25.40
C PHE A 159 1.68 -3.27 -26.69
N ASN A 160 1.18 -4.50 -26.84
CA ASN A 160 1.29 -5.27 -28.09
C ASN A 160 0.52 -4.61 -29.25
N THR A 161 -0.57 -3.90 -28.99
CA THR A 161 -1.37 -3.21 -30.01
C THR A 161 -0.76 -1.86 -30.43
N MET A 162 0.11 -1.28 -29.61
CA MET A 162 0.72 0.03 -29.84
C MET A 162 1.92 0.03 -30.81
N GLY A 163 2.29 -1.10 -31.38
CA GLY A 163 3.40 -1.20 -32.32
C GLY A 163 4.75 -0.80 -31.72
N ILE A 164 5.48 0.15 -32.35
CA ILE A 164 6.82 0.58 -31.88
C ILE A 164 6.73 1.27 -30.49
N ALA A 165 5.69 2.07 -30.25
CA ALA A 165 5.50 2.76 -28.97
C ALA A 165 5.35 1.76 -27.81
N GLY A 166 4.62 0.69 -28.02
CA GLY A 166 4.45 -0.37 -27.01
C GLY A 166 5.75 -1.11 -26.68
N LYS A 167 6.67 -1.26 -27.65
CA LYS A 167 8.00 -1.84 -27.43
C LYS A 167 8.87 -1.00 -26.49
N ILE A 168 8.62 0.29 -26.38
CA ILE A 168 9.32 1.21 -25.48
C ILE A 168 8.58 1.35 -24.16
N LEU A 169 7.27 1.60 -24.24
CA LEU A 169 6.45 1.84 -23.04
C LEU A 169 6.29 0.60 -22.15
N GLY A 170 6.18 -0.57 -22.76
CA GLY A 170 6.05 -1.82 -22.00
C GLY A 170 7.21 -2.06 -21.04
N PRO A 171 8.47 -2.11 -21.51
CA PRO A 171 9.64 -2.23 -20.63
C PRO A 171 9.75 -1.10 -19.58
N LEU A 172 9.45 0.15 -19.95
CA LEU A 172 9.46 1.27 -19.00
C LEU A 172 8.41 1.10 -17.91
N PHE A 173 7.20 0.66 -18.27
CA PHE A 173 6.13 0.39 -17.31
C PHE A 173 6.52 -0.70 -16.31
N PHE A 174 7.04 -1.83 -16.79
CA PHE A 174 7.48 -2.91 -15.91
C PHE A 174 8.70 -2.52 -15.06
N LEU A 175 9.58 -1.67 -15.57
CA LEU A 175 10.69 -1.12 -14.81
C LEU A 175 10.18 -0.19 -13.68
N ALA A 176 9.17 0.65 -13.97
CA ALA A 176 8.52 1.49 -12.96
C ALA A 176 7.88 0.64 -11.85
N ILE A 177 7.15 -0.41 -12.21
CA ILE A 177 6.54 -1.34 -11.24
C ILE A 177 7.60 -2.05 -10.41
N LEU A 178 8.70 -2.49 -11.02
CA LEU A 178 9.81 -3.11 -10.30
C LEU A 178 10.40 -2.14 -9.25
N PHE A 179 10.63 -0.90 -9.62
CA PHE A 179 11.15 0.12 -8.70
C PHE A 179 10.16 0.43 -7.56
N ALA A 180 8.88 0.60 -7.90
CA ALA A 180 7.83 0.77 -6.91
C ALA A 180 7.74 -0.43 -5.95
N GLY A 181 7.79 -1.65 -6.49
CA GLY A 181 7.77 -2.88 -5.69
C GLY A 181 8.95 -3.02 -4.75
N ILE A 182 10.17 -2.72 -5.21
CA ILE A 182 11.38 -2.77 -4.37
C ILE A 182 11.31 -1.73 -3.25
N THR A 183 10.94 -0.49 -3.56
CA THR A 183 10.84 0.58 -2.54
C THR A 183 9.76 0.27 -1.51
N SER A 184 8.62 -0.27 -1.93
CA SER A 184 7.55 -0.71 -1.04
C SER A 184 7.97 -1.88 -0.15
N ALA A 185 8.61 -2.91 -0.72
CA ALA A 185 9.12 -4.05 0.04
C ALA A 185 10.15 -3.63 1.11
N LEU A 186 11.01 -2.67 0.80
CA LEU A 186 11.94 -2.08 1.76
C LEU A 186 11.22 -1.32 2.87
N GLY A 187 10.16 -0.57 2.52
CA GLY A 187 9.31 0.15 3.47
C GLY A 187 8.61 -0.78 4.47
N PHE A 188 8.08 -1.91 3.99
CA PHE A 188 7.45 -2.92 4.85
C PHE A 188 8.45 -3.70 5.70
N LEU A 189 9.66 -3.91 5.20
CA LEU A 189 10.68 -4.67 5.92
C LEU A 189 11.27 -3.86 7.10
N GLU A 190 11.32 -2.53 7.00
CA GLU A 190 11.99 -1.68 8.01
C GLU A 190 11.34 -1.76 9.41
N PRO A 191 10.01 -1.68 9.59
CA PRO A 191 9.35 -1.88 10.88
C PRO A 191 9.67 -3.24 11.50
N LEU A 192 9.61 -4.29 10.69
CA LEU A 192 9.92 -5.65 11.14
C LEU A 192 11.39 -5.78 11.57
N LEU A 193 12.28 -5.15 10.81
CA LEU A 193 13.71 -5.18 11.05
C LEU A 193 14.05 -4.49 12.38
N ASN A 194 13.47 -3.29 12.61
CA ASN A 194 13.60 -2.59 13.89
C ASN A 194 13.06 -3.42 15.04
N SER A 195 11.84 -3.91 14.93
CA SER A 195 11.21 -4.70 15.99
C SER A 195 12.03 -5.93 16.36
N VAL A 196 12.62 -6.61 15.37
CA VAL A 196 13.48 -7.77 15.62
C VAL A 196 14.82 -7.37 16.25
N CYS A 197 15.41 -6.23 15.83
CA CYS A 197 16.63 -5.71 16.46
C CYS A 197 16.40 -5.37 17.93
N ASP A 198 15.32 -4.63 18.21
CA ASP A 198 15.01 -4.15 19.56
C ASP A 198 14.60 -5.29 20.49
N LYS A 199 13.75 -6.20 19.99
CA LYS A 199 13.24 -7.33 20.79
C LYS A 199 14.31 -8.35 21.16
N PHE A 200 15.16 -8.71 20.21
CA PHE A 200 16.11 -9.83 20.37
C PHE A 200 17.57 -9.40 20.49
N GLY A 201 17.86 -8.10 20.44
CA GLY A 201 19.24 -7.59 20.48
C GLY A 201 20.07 -8.02 19.27
N PHE A 202 19.47 -8.36 18.15
CA PHE A 202 20.19 -8.80 16.97
C PHE A 202 20.78 -7.60 16.21
N THR A 203 21.95 -7.83 15.62
CA THR A 203 22.49 -6.83 14.69
C THR A 203 21.59 -6.70 13.47
N ARG A 204 21.51 -5.50 12.90
CA ARG A 204 20.72 -5.21 11.69
C ARG A 204 20.99 -6.21 10.55
N LYS A 205 22.25 -6.60 10.34
CA LYS A 205 22.63 -7.58 9.33
C LYS A 205 22.02 -8.97 9.61
N LYS A 206 22.01 -9.42 10.88
CA LYS A 206 21.43 -10.70 11.27
C LYS A 206 19.92 -10.68 11.11
N SER A 207 19.27 -9.62 11.58
CA SER A 207 17.81 -9.42 11.44
C SER A 207 17.39 -9.39 9.97
N ALA A 208 18.10 -8.63 9.13
CA ALA A 208 17.84 -8.59 7.68
C ALA A 208 18.01 -9.96 7.03
N SER A 209 19.03 -10.75 7.43
CA SER A 209 19.24 -12.10 6.87
C SER A 209 18.11 -13.05 7.24
N ILE A 210 17.63 -13.00 8.48
CA ILE A 210 16.51 -13.85 8.95
C ILE A 210 15.22 -13.43 8.23
N LEU A 211 14.88 -12.16 8.26
CA LEU A 211 13.62 -11.67 7.68
C LEU A 211 13.57 -11.85 6.17
N CYS A 212 14.65 -11.57 5.45
CA CYS A 212 14.70 -11.83 4.01
C CYS A 212 14.67 -13.33 3.69
N GLY A 213 15.29 -14.17 4.50
CA GLY A 213 15.22 -15.62 4.34
C GLY A 213 13.81 -16.17 4.55
N VAL A 214 13.14 -15.74 5.61
CA VAL A 214 11.74 -16.11 5.88
C VAL A 214 10.82 -15.57 4.79
N GLY A 215 10.96 -14.30 4.42
CA GLY A 215 10.18 -13.68 3.36
C GLY A 215 10.37 -14.39 2.00
N PHE A 216 11.60 -14.79 1.67
CA PHE A 216 11.87 -15.58 0.46
C PHE A 216 11.13 -16.93 0.49
N VAL A 217 11.17 -17.65 1.59
CA VAL A 217 10.48 -18.95 1.74
C VAL A 217 8.96 -18.76 1.61
N ILE A 218 8.39 -17.76 2.29
CA ILE A 218 6.96 -17.44 2.17
C ILE A 218 6.60 -17.07 0.74
N SER A 219 7.43 -16.26 0.07
CA SER A 219 7.20 -15.85 -1.32
C SER A 219 7.17 -17.01 -2.32
N MET A 220 7.82 -18.15 -1.99
CA MET A 220 7.75 -19.34 -2.86
C MET A 220 6.32 -19.89 -2.98
N PHE A 221 5.51 -19.79 -1.94
CA PHE A 221 4.11 -20.23 -1.99
C PHE A 221 3.30 -19.41 -3.01
N PHE A 222 3.68 -18.14 -3.20
CA PHE A 222 3.05 -17.26 -4.19
C PHE A 222 3.62 -17.40 -5.62
N THR A 223 4.45 -18.40 -5.89
CA THR A 223 4.93 -18.72 -7.24
C THR A 223 4.29 -20.00 -7.82
N CYS A 224 3.38 -20.62 -7.09
CA CYS A 224 2.65 -21.81 -7.50
C CYS A 224 1.50 -21.47 -8.48
N GLY A 225 0.91 -22.47 -9.13
CA GLY A 225 -0.17 -22.28 -10.10
C GLY A 225 -1.44 -21.63 -9.56
N ILE A 226 -1.63 -21.63 -8.21
CA ILE A 226 -2.76 -20.97 -7.52
C ILE A 226 -2.39 -19.57 -7.00
N SER A 227 -1.25 -19.03 -7.40
CA SER A 227 -0.69 -17.78 -6.85
C SER A 227 -1.63 -16.60 -6.93
N SER A 228 -2.29 -16.38 -8.06
CA SER A 228 -3.22 -15.25 -8.24
C SER A 228 -4.36 -15.31 -7.24
N TYR A 229 -4.93 -16.49 -7.04
CA TYR A 229 -6.02 -16.71 -6.09
C TYR A 229 -5.57 -16.51 -4.62
N LEU A 230 -4.37 -17.02 -4.27
CA LEU A 230 -3.80 -16.78 -2.94
C LEU A 230 -3.51 -15.30 -2.68
N VAL A 231 -2.98 -14.58 -3.68
CA VAL A 231 -2.75 -13.14 -3.56
C VAL A 231 -4.06 -12.41 -3.32
N GLU A 232 -5.12 -12.72 -4.07
CA GLU A 232 -6.43 -12.07 -3.91
C GLU A 232 -7.02 -12.31 -2.52
N ILE A 233 -6.96 -13.53 -1.99
CA ILE A 233 -7.45 -13.84 -0.63
C ILE A 233 -6.65 -13.08 0.42
N VAL A 234 -5.32 -13.20 0.38
CA VAL A 234 -4.45 -12.57 1.41
C VAL A 234 -4.55 -11.05 1.35
N ASP A 235 -4.60 -10.47 0.15
CA ASP A 235 -4.75 -9.04 -0.06
C ASP A 235 -6.12 -8.54 0.43
N GLY A 236 -7.19 -9.25 0.09
CA GLY A 236 -8.54 -8.97 0.58
C GLY A 236 -8.62 -9.02 2.10
N PHE A 237 -8.09 -10.07 2.72
CA PHE A 237 -8.04 -10.18 4.18
C PHE A 237 -7.28 -9.03 4.84
N LEU A 238 -6.08 -8.72 4.35
CA LEU A 238 -5.25 -7.67 4.93
C LEU A 238 -5.90 -6.30 4.80
N ASN A 239 -6.39 -5.95 3.62
CA ASN A 239 -6.91 -4.60 3.35
C ASN A 239 -8.30 -4.35 3.91
N GLN A 240 -9.21 -5.33 3.78
CA GLN A 240 -10.60 -5.15 4.19
C GLN A 240 -10.86 -5.52 5.64
N PHE A 241 -10.02 -6.38 6.22
CA PHE A 241 -10.24 -6.91 7.55
C PHE A 241 -9.11 -6.55 8.53
N GLY A 242 -7.87 -6.96 8.27
CA GLY A 242 -6.78 -6.88 9.22
C GLY A 242 -6.35 -5.44 9.53
N ILE A 243 -6.07 -4.66 8.51
CA ILE A 243 -5.53 -3.30 8.65
C ILE A 243 -6.59 -2.34 9.21
N LEU A 244 -7.84 -2.44 8.77
CA LEU A 244 -8.95 -1.64 9.30
C LEU A 244 -9.10 -1.83 10.82
N PHE A 245 -9.07 -3.08 11.29
CA PHE A 245 -9.13 -3.38 12.71
C PHE A 245 -7.94 -2.80 13.48
N LEU A 246 -6.73 -2.92 12.96
CA LEU A 246 -5.53 -2.36 13.57
C LEU A 246 -5.59 -0.83 13.68
N ILE A 247 -6.12 -0.13 12.68
CA ILE A 247 -6.27 1.33 12.73
C ILE A 247 -7.31 1.73 13.77
N ALA A 248 -8.43 1.01 13.86
CA ALA A 248 -9.41 1.26 14.91
C ALA A 248 -8.77 1.10 16.31
N LEU A 249 -7.97 0.05 16.51
CA LEU A 249 -7.21 -0.12 17.76
C LEU A 249 -6.19 0.99 17.99
N GLN A 250 -5.47 1.43 16.97
CA GLN A 250 -4.54 2.57 17.08
C GLN A 250 -5.26 3.85 17.49
N CYS A 251 -6.42 4.15 16.89
CA CYS A 251 -7.24 5.30 17.29
C CYS A 251 -7.67 5.22 18.77
N ILE A 252 -8.03 4.04 19.27
CA ILE A 252 -8.38 3.83 20.67
C ILE A 252 -7.14 4.01 21.56
N ILE A 253 -6.02 3.41 21.22
CA ILE A 253 -4.79 3.50 22.02
C ILE A 253 -4.31 4.95 22.10
N PHE A 254 -4.14 5.63 20.97
CA PHE A 254 -3.67 7.02 20.97
C PHE A 254 -4.70 8.00 21.50
N GLY A 255 -5.98 7.80 21.17
CA GLY A 255 -7.05 8.69 21.58
C GLY A 255 -7.38 8.62 23.07
N TRP A 256 -7.41 7.41 23.64
CA TRP A 256 -7.95 7.19 24.97
C TRP A 256 -6.92 6.74 26.00
N ILE A 257 -5.96 5.92 25.62
CA ILE A 257 -4.97 5.35 26.56
C ILE A 257 -3.78 6.28 26.71
N LEU A 258 -3.20 6.76 25.60
CA LEU A 258 -2.03 7.63 25.62
C LEU A 258 -2.35 9.12 25.75
N GLY A 259 -3.63 9.52 25.61
CA GLY A 259 -4.05 10.92 25.78
C GLY A 259 -3.61 11.82 24.64
N ILE A 260 -4.31 11.74 23.49
CA ILE A 260 -4.00 12.55 22.31
C ILE A 260 -4.04 14.06 22.56
N ASP A 261 -4.74 14.51 23.60
CA ASP A 261 -4.83 15.92 23.98
C ASP A 261 -3.44 16.47 24.35
N ASP A 262 -2.60 15.68 25.03
CA ASP A 262 -1.26 16.05 25.43
C ASP A 262 -0.28 16.06 24.23
N LEU A 263 -0.61 15.32 23.18
CA LEU A 263 0.20 15.28 21.95
C LEU A 263 -0.01 16.49 21.04
N ILE A 264 -1.07 17.25 21.21
CA ILE A 264 -1.39 18.40 20.35
C ILE A 264 -0.25 19.42 20.32
N GLU A 265 0.34 19.74 21.46
CA GLU A 265 1.44 20.70 21.56
C GLU A 265 2.65 20.21 20.78
N VAL A 266 3.01 18.93 20.94
CA VAL A 266 4.13 18.31 20.25
C VAL A 266 3.90 18.27 18.74
N VAL A 267 2.71 17.87 18.32
CA VAL A 267 2.33 17.75 16.90
C VAL A 267 2.29 19.11 16.21
N ASN A 268 1.85 20.16 16.91
CA ASN A 268 1.77 21.52 16.39
C ASN A 268 3.10 22.29 16.45
N LYS A 269 4.09 21.77 17.18
CA LYS A 269 5.37 22.46 17.36
C LYS A 269 6.00 22.77 16.00
N ASP A 270 6.35 24.02 15.80
CA ASP A 270 7.02 24.57 14.60
C ASP A 270 6.27 24.28 13.27
N SER A 271 5.04 23.79 13.31
CA SER A 271 4.24 23.50 12.12
C SER A 271 3.56 24.77 11.58
N VAL A 272 3.45 24.89 10.24
CA VAL A 272 2.74 25.99 9.59
C VAL A 272 1.23 25.86 9.77
N MET A 273 0.72 24.64 9.69
CA MET A 273 -0.69 24.35 9.96
C MET A 273 -0.81 23.71 11.34
N HIS A 274 -1.84 24.10 12.07
CA HIS A 274 -2.10 23.59 13.42
C HIS A 274 -3.37 22.74 13.43
N VAL A 275 -3.32 21.59 14.11
CA VAL A 275 -4.48 20.78 14.41
C VAL A 275 -5.10 21.22 15.75
N GLY A 276 -6.42 21.18 15.83
CA GLY A 276 -7.15 21.63 16.99
C GLY A 276 -8.09 20.56 17.55
N LYS A 277 -9.03 21.00 18.40
CA LYS A 277 -10.00 20.11 19.06
C LYS A 277 -10.82 19.25 18.10
N LEU A 278 -11.11 19.76 16.90
CA LEU A 278 -11.83 18.99 15.87
C LEU A 278 -11.04 17.75 15.47
N TRP A 279 -9.72 17.86 15.26
CA TRP A 279 -8.84 16.75 14.94
C TRP A 279 -8.86 15.67 16.03
N VAL A 280 -8.78 16.10 17.31
CA VAL A 280 -8.91 15.19 18.46
C VAL A 280 -10.25 14.47 18.47
N THR A 281 -11.34 15.20 18.25
CA THR A 281 -12.68 14.60 18.18
C THR A 281 -12.80 13.60 17.06
N ILE A 282 -12.23 13.89 15.90
CA ILE A 282 -12.20 12.95 14.77
C ILE A 282 -11.48 11.67 15.15
N ILE A 283 -10.27 11.75 15.71
CA ILE A 283 -9.47 10.57 16.04
C ILE A 283 -10.05 9.76 17.20
N LYS A 284 -10.60 10.44 18.22
CA LYS A 284 -11.18 9.75 19.39
C LYS A 284 -12.51 9.07 19.11
N TYR A 285 -13.37 9.68 18.30
CA TYR A 285 -14.77 9.25 18.23
C TYR A 285 -15.22 8.94 16.80
N ILE A 286 -14.98 9.85 15.85
CA ILE A 286 -15.56 9.73 14.52
C ILE A 286 -14.86 8.62 13.74
N LEU A 287 -13.54 8.68 13.67
CA LEU A 287 -12.75 7.74 12.86
C LEU A 287 -12.89 6.28 13.33
N PRO A 288 -12.69 5.94 14.61
CA PRO A 288 -12.89 4.56 15.06
C PRO A 288 -14.34 4.09 14.87
N GLY A 289 -15.34 4.96 15.09
CA GLY A 289 -16.73 4.63 14.85
C GLY A 289 -17.02 4.28 13.39
N VAL A 290 -16.57 5.12 12.46
CA VAL A 290 -16.73 4.88 11.02
C VAL A 290 -16.00 3.60 10.59
N ILE A 291 -14.76 3.42 11.04
CA ILE A 291 -13.97 2.23 10.71
C ILE A 291 -14.63 0.96 11.24
N PHE A 292 -15.14 0.97 12.47
CA PHE A 292 -15.87 -0.19 13.01
C PHE A 292 -17.14 -0.53 12.23
N ILE A 293 -17.87 0.49 11.79
CA ILE A 293 -19.07 0.27 10.95
C ILE A 293 -18.65 -0.38 9.63
N VAL A 294 -17.70 0.22 8.92
CA VAL A 294 -17.20 -0.28 7.64
C VAL A 294 -16.63 -1.70 7.78
N TRP A 295 -15.83 -1.94 8.82
CA TRP A 295 -15.26 -3.25 9.13
C TRP A 295 -16.31 -4.32 9.42
N THR A 296 -17.35 -3.99 10.17
CA THR A 296 -18.46 -4.91 10.48
C THR A 296 -19.20 -5.32 9.21
N PHE A 297 -19.49 -4.36 8.33
CA PHE A 297 -20.10 -4.68 7.03
C PHE A 297 -19.20 -5.53 6.15
N GLY A 298 -17.88 -5.25 6.13
CA GLY A 298 -16.91 -6.07 5.42
C GLY A 298 -16.87 -7.53 5.90
N ILE A 299 -16.96 -7.77 7.22
CA ILE A 299 -17.06 -9.14 7.78
C ILE A 299 -18.36 -9.81 7.35
N ILE A 300 -19.48 -9.09 7.44
CA ILE A 300 -20.78 -9.63 7.05
C ILE A 300 -20.78 -10.04 5.58
N ASP A 301 -20.18 -9.22 4.73
CA ASP A 301 -20.05 -9.52 3.30
C ASP A 301 -19.14 -10.72 3.07
N LEU A 302 -17.97 -10.77 3.70
CA LEU A 302 -17.04 -11.90 3.63
C LEU A 302 -17.70 -13.22 4.04
N ILE A 303 -18.47 -13.23 5.13
CA ILE A 303 -19.17 -14.44 5.59
C ILE A 303 -20.27 -14.88 4.60
N LYS A 304 -20.92 -13.93 3.93
CA LYS A 304 -22.01 -14.23 2.98
C LYS A 304 -21.51 -14.67 1.61
N THR A 305 -20.43 -14.07 1.14
CA THR A 305 -19.92 -14.24 -0.24
C THR A 305 -18.68 -15.12 -0.31
N GLY A 306 -17.91 -15.18 0.77
CA GLY A 306 -16.64 -15.90 0.85
C GLY A 306 -16.81 -17.41 0.71
N GLY A 307 -15.95 -18.01 -0.10
CA GLY A 307 -15.86 -19.47 -0.24
C GLY A 307 -15.25 -20.13 1.00
N PHE A 308 -15.52 -21.43 1.18
CA PHE A 308 -14.98 -22.19 2.32
C PHE A 308 -13.43 -22.07 2.42
N LEU A 309 -12.72 -22.11 1.30
CA LEU A 309 -11.26 -22.01 1.29
C LEU A 309 -10.79 -20.62 1.72
N GLU A 310 -11.46 -19.57 1.27
CA GLU A 310 -11.17 -18.18 1.64
C GLU A 310 -11.32 -17.98 3.14
N LEU A 311 -12.46 -18.34 3.71
CA LEU A 311 -12.70 -18.26 5.16
C LEU A 311 -11.69 -19.10 5.96
N ALA A 312 -11.32 -20.28 5.47
CA ALA A 312 -10.32 -21.11 6.13
C ALA A 312 -8.92 -20.46 6.16
N VAL A 313 -8.51 -19.83 5.05
CA VAL A 313 -7.24 -19.10 4.96
C VAL A 313 -7.25 -17.90 5.91
N ASP A 314 -8.33 -17.13 5.94
CA ASP A 314 -8.48 -15.96 6.81
C ASP A 314 -8.43 -16.31 8.29
N VAL A 315 -9.06 -17.41 8.69
CA VAL A 315 -8.99 -17.94 10.05
C VAL A 315 -7.55 -18.36 10.40
N VAL A 316 -6.86 -19.05 9.49
CA VAL A 316 -5.46 -19.48 9.70
C VAL A 316 -4.55 -18.25 9.85
N ILE A 317 -4.70 -17.23 9.03
CA ILE A 317 -3.92 -15.98 9.13
C ILE A 317 -4.20 -15.31 10.48
N THR A 318 -5.47 -15.14 10.85
CA THR A 318 -5.87 -14.52 12.12
C THR A 318 -5.27 -15.25 13.32
N LEU A 319 -5.41 -16.57 13.38
CA LEU A 319 -4.85 -17.38 14.45
C LEU A 319 -3.32 -17.31 14.49
N SER A 320 -2.66 -17.31 13.33
CA SER A 320 -1.20 -17.18 13.24
C SER A 320 -0.72 -15.84 13.79
N ILE A 321 -1.41 -14.75 13.48
CA ILE A 321 -1.11 -13.40 14.00
C ILE A 321 -1.31 -13.36 15.53
N LEU A 322 -2.41 -13.89 16.02
CA LEU A 322 -2.71 -13.91 17.46
C LEU A 322 -1.68 -14.76 18.24
N ILE A 323 -1.35 -15.93 17.74
CA ILE A 323 -0.33 -16.81 18.35
C ILE A 323 1.03 -16.10 18.36
N ALA A 324 1.44 -15.53 17.23
CA ALA A 324 2.70 -14.79 17.12
C ALA A 324 2.74 -13.59 18.09
N SER A 325 1.64 -12.84 18.21
CA SER A 325 1.53 -11.71 19.14
C SER A 325 1.69 -12.15 20.60
N VAL A 326 0.97 -13.21 21.02
CA VAL A 326 1.06 -13.76 22.37
C VAL A 326 2.45 -14.33 22.65
N MET A 327 3.06 -15.00 21.69
CA MET A 327 4.42 -15.52 21.84
C MET A 327 5.44 -14.39 21.98
N LEU A 328 5.38 -13.39 21.12
CA LEU A 328 6.32 -12.25 21.15
C LEU A 328 6.19 -11.42 22.43
N THR A 329 4.99 -11.25 22.98
CA THR A 329 4.80 -10.53 24.26
C THR A 329 5.38 -11.29 25.47
N LYS A 330 5.52 -12.61 25.40
CA LYS A 330 6.12 -13.40 26.47
C LYS A 330 7.66 -13.39 26.49
N PHE A 331 8.28 -13.04 25.38
CA PHE A 331 9.73 -12.84 25.35
C PHE A 331 10.07 -11.51 26.02
N GLU A 332 10.99 -11.53 26.98
CA GLU A 332 11.54 -10.30 27.57
C GLU A 332 12.27 -9.49 26.51
N ASP A 333 12.14 -8.16 26.59
CA ASP A 333 12.85 -7.26 25.69
C ASP A 333 14.34 -7.30 26.02
N TYR A 334 15.17 -7.32 24.99
CA TYR A 334 16.60 -7.15 25.15
C TYR A 334 16.89 -5.75 25.68
N LYS A 335 17.44 -5.66 26.92
CA LYS A 335 17.79 -4.41 27.59
C LYS A 335 19.11 -3.87 27.13
#